data_5ad8eabcc951a9234ec56f1a93bbb47a
#
_entry.id   5ad8eabcc951a9234ec56f1a93bbb47a
#
_cell.length_a   1.000
_cell.length_b   1.000
_cell.length_c   1.000
_cell.angle_alpha   90.00
_cell.angle_beta   90.00
_cell.angle_gamma   90.00
#
_symmetry.space_group_name_H-M   'P 1'
#
loop_
_entity.id
_entity.type
_entity.pdbx_description
1 polymer ?
#
loop_
_entity_poly.entity_id
_entity_poly.type
_entity_poly.pdbx_seq_one_letter_code
_entity_poly.pdbx_strand_id
1 'polypeptide(L)'
;MPDSQTNTAQDTVRSGSPDSAVDRVADFYGAYIDAVSDGTDDLSDELRAHYLTQDFRQRLAAWEEANHADGVLRAQDVPTRWEVRYFDSGAGHLFTTVTLTWGTGPDAGHTQLSVQSDLSTKLISDIEDAPAGS
;
A
#
# COMPACT_ATOMS: atom_id res chain seq x y z
N MET A 1 -8.54 -16.17 22.55
CA MET A 1 -8.44 -16.17 22.19
C MET A 1 -8.35 -16.03 21.88
N PRO A 2 -8.16 -16.10 21.76
CA PRO A 2 -7.91 -16.07 21.14
C PRO A 2 -7.71 -15.91 20.61
N ASP A 3 -7.57 -16.01 20.31
CA ASP A 3 -7.38 -16.04 19.62
C ASP A 3 -7.19 -15.93 19.03
N SER A 4 -7.00 -15.97 19.10
CA SER A 4 -6.75 -16.07 18.42
C SER A 4 -6.59 -16.02 17.75
N GLN A 5 -6.39 -16.12 17.65
CA GLN A 5 -6.24 -16.28 17.03
C GLN A 5 -6.06 -16.23 16.26
N THR A 6 -5.92 -16.32 16.04
CA THR A 6 -5.83 -16.39 15.32
C THR A 6 -5.60 -16.25 14.64
N ASN A 7 -5.29 -16.25 14.25
CA ASN A 7 -5.01 -16.16 13.55
C ASN A 7 -4.54 -16.27 12.94
N THR A 8 -4.32 -16.64 12.57
CA THR A 8 -3.73 -16.77 12.13
C THR A 8 -3.23 -16.71 11.27
N ALA A 9 -3.20 -17.26 10.99
CA ALA A 9 -2.38 -16.98 10.16
C ALA A 9 -2.44 -16.00 9.22
N GLN A 10 -3.03 -15.70 9.10
CA GLN A 10 -2.95 -14.81 8.47
C GLN A 10 -2.63 -13.76 8.84
N ASP A 11 -2.77 -14.13 9.19
CA ASP A 11 -2.45 -13.35 9.64
C ASP A 11 -1.42 -12.86 9.84
N THR A 12 -1.22 -13.42 9.77
CA THR A 12 0.09 -13.03 9.53
C THR A 12 0.32 -11.66 9.11
N VAL A 13 -0.51 -11.20 8.29
CA VAL A 13 -0.35 -9.89 7.68
C VAL A 13 -0.47 -8.80 8.70
N ARG A 14 -1.39 -8.96 9.60
CA ARG A 14 -1.70 -7.92 10.54
C ARG A 14 -1.34 -8.27 11.97
N SER A 15 -0.57 -9.29 12.14
CA SER A 15 -0.20 -9.68 13.49
C SER A 15 0.90 -8.81 14.02
N GLY A 16 1.00 -8.72 15.31
CA GLY A 16 2.08 -8.04 15.97
C GLY A 16 1.75 -6.65 16.39
N SER A 17 2.76 -5.82 16.38
CA SER A 17 2.68 -4.47 16.92
C SER A 17 1.90 -3.54 16.01
N PRO A 18 1.13 -2.61 16.56
CA PRO A 18 0.54 -1.54 15.76
C PRO A 18 1.59 -0.69 15.06
N ASP A 19 2.84 -0.77 15.50
CA ASP A 19 3.92 -0.03 14.88
C ASP A 19 4.55 -0.78 13.71
N SER A 20 4.05 -1.94 13.36
CA SER A 20 4.68 -2.71 12.29
C SER A 20 4.54 -1.97 10.96
N ALA A 21 5.56 -2.14 10.12
CA ALA A 21 5.55 -1.51 8.82
C ALA A 21 4.43 -2.05 7.95
N VAL A 22 4.09 -3.34 8.11
CA VAL A 22 2.99 -3.94 7.36
C VAL A 22 1.66 -3.27 7.71
N ASP A 23 1.42 -3.05 9.01
CA ASP A 23 0.19 -2.39 9.46
C ASP A 23 0.12 -0.96 8.95
N ARG A 24 1.24 -0.25 8.92
CA ARG A 24 1.24 1.11 8.41
C ARG A 24 0.93 1.16 6.93
N VAL A 25 1.43 0.21 6.15
CA VAL A 25 1.09 0.14 4.73
C VAL A 25 -0.40 -0.13 4.55
N ALA A 26 -0.96 -1.04 5.33
CA ALA A 26 -2.39 -1.36 5.27
C ALA A 26 -3.23 -0.14 5.65
N ASP A 27 -2.84 0.56 6.73
CA ASP A 27 -3.55 1.75 7.17
C ASP A 27 -3.51 2.84 6.10
N PHE A 28 -2.34 3.00 5.46
CA PHE A 28 -2.21 3.99 4.41
C PHE A 28 -3.12 3.69 3.23
N TYR A 29 -3.10 2.46 2.73
CA TYR A 29 -3.91 2.12 1.56
C TYR A 29 -5.41 2.20 1.85
N GLY A 30 -5.84 1.75 3.03
CA GLY A 30 -7.23 1.86 3.40
C GLY A 30 -7.71 3.31 3.45
N ALA A 31 -6.95 4.16 4.14
CA ALA A 31 -7.32 5.57 4.26
C ALA A 31 -7.21 6.30 2.92
N TYR A 32 -6.16 5.98 2.16
CA TYR A 32 -5.91 6.66 0.88
C TYR A 32 -7.00 6.34 -0.14
N ILE A 33 -7.39 5.08 -0.25
CA ILE A 33 -8.45 4.67 -1.17
C ILE A 33 -9.77 5.34 -0.79
N ASP A 34 -10.07 5.41 0.51
CA ASP A 34 -11.27 6.10 0.96
C ASP A 34 -11.23 7.59 0.60
N ALA A 35 -10.09 8.23 0.79
CA ALA A 35 -9.95 9.65 0.49
C ALA A 35 -10.13 9.94 -0.99
N VAL A 36 -9.53 9.10 -1.85
CA VAL A 36 -9.67 9.28 -3.29
C VAL A 36 -11.10 9.00 -3.73
N SER A 37 -11.73 7.97 -3.16
CA SER A 37 -13.10 7.63 -3.47
C SER A 37 -14.07 8.76 -3.11
N ASP A 38 -13.79 9.46 -2.00
CA ASP A 38 -14.62 10.57 -1.54
C ASP A 38 -14.29 11.88 -2.25
N GLY A 39 -13.23 11.92 -3.05
CA GLY A 39 -12.82 13.14 -3.74
C GLY A 39 -12.18 14.17 -2.84
N THR A 40 -11.61 13.76 -1.72
CA THR A 40 -10.99 14.68 -0.76
C THR A 40 -9.48 14.77 -1.03
N ASP A 41 -9.10 15.63 -1.98
CA ASP A 41 -7.72 15.77 -2.40
C ASP A 41 -6.79 16.20 -1.26
N ASP A 42 -7.26 17.10 -0.39
CA ASP A 42 -6.43 17.57 0.72
C ASP A 42 -6.06 16.41 1.64
N LEU A 43 -7.00 15.51 1.91
CA LEU A 43 -6.73 14.38 2.79
C LEU A 43 -5.74 13.41 2.15
N SER A 44 -5.88 13.14 0.85
CA SER A 44 -4.94 12.26 0.18
C SER A 44 -3.54 12.84 0.20
N ASP A 45 -3.39 14.16 0.03
CA ASP A 45 -2.09 14.81 0.11
C ASP A 45 -1.50 14.72 1.52
N GLU A 46 -2.33 14.91 2.54
CA GLU A 46 -1.87 14.78 3.93
C GLU A 46 -1.44 13.36 4.26
N LEU A 47 -2.16 12.36 3.73
CA LEU A 47 -1.78 10.97 3.92
C LEU A 47 -0.42 10.67 3.29
N ARG A 48 -0.18 11.21 2.08
CA ARG A 48 1.12 11.06 1.45
C ARG A 48 2.22 11.68 2.31
N ALA A 49 1.98 12.87 2.85
CA ALA A 49 2.97 13.55 3.68
C ALA A 49 3.26 12.78 4.97
N HIS A 50 2.26 12.09 5.49
CA HIS A 50 2.40 11.36 6.75
C HIS A 50 3.05 9.99 6.58
N TYR A 51 2.77 9.29 5.50
CA TYR A 51 3.17 7.89 5.32
C TYR A 51 4.34 7.68 4.36
N LEU A 52 4.65 8.64 3.49
CA LEU A 52 5.68 8.48 2.47
C LEU A 52 6.90 9.34 2.79
N THR A 53 8.10 8.87 2.37
CA THR A 53 9.29 9.69 2.52
C THR A 53 9.21 10.89 1.57
N GLN A 54 9.91 11.96 1.91
CA GLN A 54 9.92 13.17 1.08
C GLN A 54 10.50 12.87 -0.30
N ASP A 55 11.58 12.11 -0.35
CA ASP A 55 12.21 11.72 -1.61
C ASP A 55 11.24 10.95 -2.50
N PHE A 56 10.54 9.98 -1.91
CA PHE A 56 9.58 9.20 -2.69
C PHE A 56 8.44 10.06 -3.19
N ARG A 57 7.95 10.99 -2.37
CA ARG A 57 6.88 11.89 -2.82
C ARG A 57 7.27 12.68 -4.07
N GLN A 58 8.53 13.12 -4.13
CA GLN A 58 9.02 13.86 -5.31
C GLN A 58 9.07 12.95 -6.54
N ARG A 59 9.58 11.73 -6.38
CA ARG A 59 9.63 10.77 -7.49
C ARG A 59 8.23 10.38 -7.95
N LEU A 60 7.31 10.25 -7.01
CA LEU A 60 5.93 9.90 -7.30
C LEU A 60 5.25 10.99 -8.12
N ALA A 61 5.46 12.25 -7.75
CA ALA A 61 4.89 13.37 -8.50
C ALA A 61 5.40 13.39 -9.94
N ALA A 62 6.68 13.09 -10.14
CA ALA A 62 7.24 13.04 -11.49
C ALA A 62 6.64 11.88 -12.29
N TRP A 63 6.46 10.73 -11.65
CA TRP A 63 5.82 9.58 -12.30
C TRP A 63 4.38 9.91 -12.70
N GLU A 64 3.65 10.58 -11.81
CA GLU A 64 2.25 10.92 -12.08
C GLU A 64 2.12 11.92 -13.22
N GLU A 65 3.04 12.86 -13.30
CA GLU A 65 3.04 13.81 -14.39
C GLU A 65 3.29 13.11 -15.73
N ALA A 66 4.19 12.15 -15.75
CA ALA A 66 4.52 11.42 -16.96
C ALA A 66 3.43 10.44 -17.38
N ASN A 67 2.71 9.86 -16.44
CA ASN A 67 1.75 8.79 -16.71
C ASN A 67 0.29 9.21 -16.61
N HIS A 68 0.02 10.42 -16.12
CA HIS A 68 -1.34 10.95 -15.97
C HIS A 68 -2.24 10.01 -15.17
N ALA A 69 -1.71 9.46 -14.09
CA ALA A 69 -2.43 8.53 -13.23
C ALA A 69 -1.91 8.66 -11.82
N ASP A 70 -2.71 8.19 -10.86
CA ASP A 70 -2.31 8.17 -9.45
C ASP A 70 -1.19 7.15 -9.28
N GLY A 71 -0.04 7.60 -8.75
CA GLY A 71 1.13 6.75 -8.60
C GLY A 71 1.03 5.76 -7.44
N VAL A 72 0.22 6.06 -6.44
CA VAL A 72 0.00 5.13 -5.33
C VAL A 72 -0.82 3.93 -5.80
N LEU A 73 -1.83 4.18 -6.61
CA LEU A 73 -2.73 3.14 -7.12
C LEU A 73 -2.31 2.62 -8.49
N ARG A 74 -1.41 3.33 -9.18
CA ARG A 74 -0.95 3.02 -10.54
C ARG A 74 -2.10 2.99 -11.53
N ALA A 75 -3.11 3.86 -11.31
CA ALA A 75 -4.29 3.88 -12.15
C ALA A 75 -5.02 5.21 -12.00
N GLN A 76 -5.98 5.44 -12.89
CA GLN A 76 -6.85 6.61 -12.85
C GLN A 76 -8.14 6.35 -12.09
N ASP A 77 -8.36 5.09 -11.71
CA ASP A 77 -9.59 4.65 -11.04
C ASP A 77 -9.33 4.27 -9.61
N VAL A 78 -10.40 3.98 -8.88
CA VAL A 78 -10.35 3.55 -7.48
C VAL A 78 -10.62 2.05 -7.43
N PRO A 79 -9.79 1.26 -6.75
CA PRO A 79 -10.03 -0.17 -6.66
C PRO A 79 -11.24 -0.48 -5.77
N THR A 80 -11.85 -1.63 -6.00
CA THR A 80 -12.99 -2.08 -5.21
C THR A 80 -12.57 -2.82 -3.95
N ARG A 81 -11.35 -3.36 -3.95
CA ARG A 81 -10.80 -4.08 -2.80
C ARG A 81 -9.29 -3.90 -2.78
N TRP A 82 -8.70 -4.11 -1.62
CA TRP A 82 -7.25 -4.08 -1.47
C TRP A 82 -6.83 -5.11 -0.41
N GLU A 83 -5.57 -5.57 -0.54
CA GLU A 83 -5.00 -6.53 0.40
C GLU A 83 -3.51 -6.22 0.53
N VAL A 84 -2.97 -6.30 1.74
CA VAL A 84 -1.56 -6.05 2.02
C VAL A 84 -0.98 -7.29 2.69
N ARG A 85 0.14 -7.79 2.15
CA ARG A 85 0.83 -8.96 2.70
C ARG A 85 2.30 -8.67 2.87
N TYR A 86 2.87 -9.20 3.93
CA TYR A 86 4.33 -9.20 4.09
C TYR A 86 4.95 -10.03 2.98
N PHE A 87 6.04 -9.52 2.40
CA PHE A 87 6.76 -10.27 1.38
C PHE A 87 8.18 -10.64 1.86
N ASP A 88 8.98 -9.65 2.25
CA ASP A 88 10.37 -9.89 2.61
C ASP A 88 10.91 -8.70 3.39
N SER A 89 12.08 -8.89 4.01
CA SER A 89 12.77 -7.78 4.67
C SER A 89 14.28 -8.02 4.59
N GLY A 90 15.02 -6.93 4.58
CA GLY A 90 16.47 -6.99 4.54
C GLY A 90 17.05 -5.62 4.24
N ALA A 91 18.30 -5.42 4.61
CA ALA A 91 19.05 -4.20 4.31
C ALA A 91 18.34 -2.94 4.79
N GLY A 92 17.67 -3.02 5.95
CA GLY A 92 16.99 -1.86 6.51
C GLY A 92 15.62 -1.57 5.94
N HIS A 93 15.10 -2.45 5.09
CA HIS A 93 13.81 -2.27 4.43
C HIS A 93 12.90 -3.45 4.66
N LEU A 94 11.61 -3.18 4.55
CA LEU A 94 10.57 -4.20 4.57
C LEU A 94 9.77 -4.06 3.30
N PHE A 95 9.41 -5.19 2.70
CA PHE A 95 8.65 -5.21 1.46
C PHE A 95 7.30 -5.87 1.69
N THR A 96 6.26 -5.24 1.18
CA THR A 96 4.90 -5.80 1.20
C THR A 96 4.38 -5.89 -0.23
N THR A 97 3.49 -6.85 -0.46
CA THR A 97 2.76 -6.93 -1.72
C THR A 97 1.37 -6.39 -1.47
N VAL A 98 0.99 -5.37 -2.24
CA VAL A 98 -0.34 -4.80 -2.18
C VAL A 98 -1.09 -5.24 -3.42
N THR A 99 -2.22 -5.93 -3.22
CA THR A 99 -3.07 -6.37 -4.32
C THR A 99 -4.30 -5.49 -4.37
N LEU A 100 -4.51 -4.84 -5.51
CA LEU A 100 -5.67 -4.00 -5.75
C LEU A 100 -6.60 -4.74 -6.70
N THR A 101 -7.89 -4.78 -6.37
CA THR A 101 -8.90 -5.43 -7.20
C THR A 101 -9.73 -4.37 -7.88
N TRP A 102 -9.95 -4.54 -9.18
CA TRP A 102 -10.69 -3.59 -10.02
C TRP A 102 -11.96 -4.27 -10.51
N GLY A 103 -13.10 -3.63 -10.23
CA GLY A 103 -14.38 -4.19 -10.63
C GLY A 103 -14.87 -5.24 -9.65
N THR A 104 -15.87 -6.00 -10.06
CA THR A 104 -16.49 -7.03 -9.22
C THR A 104 -16.77 -8.28 -10.05
N GLY A 105 -16.98 -9.40 -9.36
CA GLY A 105 -17.34 -10.63 -9.99
C GLY A 105 -16.17 -11.37 -10.61
N PRO A 106 -16.46 -12.39 -11.42
CA PRO A 106 -15.39 -13.25 -11.97
C PRO A 106 -14.48 -12.55 -12.96
N ASP A 107 -14.89 -11.41 -13.51
CA ASP A 107 -14.07 -10.67 -14.47
C ASP A 107 -13.25 -9.57 -13.81
N ALA A 108 -13.23 -9.50 -12.50
CA ALA A 108 -12.46 -8.47 -11.79
C ALA A 108 -10.98 -8.61 -12.10
N GLY A 109 -10.33 -7.46 -12.33
CA GLY A 109 -8.90 -7.42 -12.56
C GLY A 109 -8.14 -7.20 -11.28
N HIS A 110 -6.83 -7.48 -11.33
CA HIS A 110 -5.96 -7.31 -10.16
C HIS A 110 -4.65 -6.66 -10.57
N THR A 111 -4.14 -5.81 -9.69
CA THR A 111 -2.81 -5.22 -9.82
C THR A 111 -2.04 -5.55 -8.55
N GLN A 112 -0.80 -6.00 -8.70
CA GLN A 112 0.06 -6.25 -7.55
C GLN A 112 1.19 -5.25 -7.55
N LEU A 113 1.40 -4.61 -6.41
CA LEU A 113 2.44 -3.60 -6.22
C LEU A 113 3.39 -4.07 -5.14
N SER A 114 4.68 -3.78 -5.33
CA SER A 114 5.69 -4.00 -4.31
C SER A 114 5.94 -2.68 -3.59
N VAL A 115 5.70 -2.66 -2.28
CA VAL A 115 5.84 -1.45 -1.48
C VAL A 115 7.03 -1.62 -0.55
N GLN A 116 7.98 -0.69 -0.64
CA GLN A 116 9.17 -0.69 0.21
C GLN A 116 8.96 0.29 1.35
N SER A 117 9.25 -0.15 2.57
CA SER A 117 9.19 0.70 3.75
C SER A 117 10.54 0.71 4.43
N ASP A 118 10.90 1.85 5.03
CA ASP A 118 12.07 1.98 5.88
C ASP A 118 11.78 1.32 7.22
N LEU A 119 12.65 0.45 7.69
CA LEU A 119 12.43 -0.19 8.99
C LEU A 119 12.64 0.80 10.13
N SER A 120 13.52 1.78 9.97
CA SER A 120 13.80 2.74 11.04
C SER A 120 12.70 3.77 11.22
N THR A 121 12.15 4.28 10.12
CA THR A 121 11.11 5.32 10.18
C THR A 121 9.71 4.77 9.97
N LYS A 122 9.61 3.59 9.38
CA LYS A 122 8.36 2.95 8.98
C LYS A 122 7.60 3.74 7.92
N LEU A 123 8.30 4.63 7.22
CA LEU A 123 7.71 5.37 6.10
C LEU A 123 7.89 4.60 4.81
N ILE A 124 6.93 4.74 3.92
CA ILE A 124 6.99 4.11 2.60
C ILE A 124 8.00 4.87 1.76
N SER A 125 8.99 4.17 1.23
CA SER A 125 10.08 4.78 0.49
C SER A 125 10.05 4.47 -1.00
N ASP A 126 9.20 3.52 -1.43
CA ASP A 126 9.05 3.22 -2.86
C ASP A 126 7.80 2.36 -3.09
N ILE A 127 7.23 2.51 -4.28
CA ILE A 127 6.14 1.66 -4.76
C ILE A 127 6.46 1.33 -6.22
N GLU A 128 6.48 0.03 -6.55
CA GLU A 128 6.77 -0.43 -7.90
C GLU A 128 5.79 -1.53 -8.27
N ASP A 129 5.71 -1.83 -9.55
CA ASP A 129 4.94 -2.98 -9.98
C ASP A 129 5.63 -4.25 -9.44
N ALA A 130 4.84 -5.16 -8.89
CA ALA A 130 5.41 -6.39 -8.35
C ALA A 130 5.87 -7.29 -9.50
N PRO A 131 6.96 -8.06 -9.28
CA PRO A 131 7.39 -9.00 -10.31
C PRO A 131 6.33 -10.06 -10.57
N ALA A 132 6.34 -10.60 -11.78
CA ALA A 132 5.41 -11.65 -12.14
C ALA A 132 5.61 -12.83 -11.19
N GLY A 133 4.50 -13.39 -10.71
CA GLY A 133 4.56 -14.52 -9.79
C GLY A 133 4.73 -14.15 -8.33
N SER A 134 4.72 -12.88 -7.99
CA SER A 134 4.85 -12.43 -6.60
C SER A 134 3.56 -12.54 -5.83
#